data_aaa8d829302c2f235e85f469ebb83f79
#
_entry.id   aaa8d829302c2f235e85f469ebb83f79
#
_cell.length_a   1.000
_cell.length_b   1.000
_cell.length_c   1.000
_cell.angle_alpha   90.00
_cell.angle_beta   90.00
_cell.angle_gamma   90.00
#
_symmetry.space_group_name_H-M   'P 1'
#
loop_
_entity.id
_entity.type
_entity.pdbx_description
1 polymer ?
#
loop_
_entity_poly.entity_id
_entity_poly.type
_entity_poly.pdbx_seq_one_letter_code
_entity_poly.pdbx_strand_id
1 'polypeptide(L)'
;MSAIANVENEELELEKTAEEQAEHHKQPFITKYIFSTDHKMIAKQYLITGLIMGFIGIAMSLLMRLQLAWPEESFWIFEVLLGKFGESGVMDPSIYLALVTIHGTIMIFFVLTAGLSGTFSNLLIPLQIGARDMASGFMNMISYWLFFISSVIMLSSLF
;
A
#
# COMPACT_ATOMS: atom_id res chain seq x y z
N MET A 1 -2.14 30.20 44.88
CA MET A 1 -0.90 30.02 44.07
C MET A 1 -0.97 28.77 43.19
N SER A 2 -1.42 27.61 43.64
CA SER A 2 -1.48 26.39 42.79
C SER A 2 -2.48 26.45 41.64
N ALA A 3 -3.61 27.14 41.78
CA ALA A 3 -4.63 27.25 40.74
C ALA A 3 -4.18 28.12 39.55
N ILE A 4 -3.42 29.16 39.78
CA ILE A 4 -2.87 30.05 38.73
C ILE A 4 -1.79 29.31 37.95
N ALA A 5 -0.92 28.55 38.61
CA ALA A 5 0.11 27.73 37.95
C ALA A 5 -0.49 26.61 37.08
N ASN A 6 -1.66 26.05 37.45
CA ASN A 6 -2.35 25.05 36.66
C ASN A 6 -2.97 25.66 35.37
N VAL A 7 -3.56 26.84 35.45
CA VAL A 7 -4.12 27.56 34.29
C VAL A 7 -3.01 27.96 33.32
N GLU A 8 -1.90 28.44 33.82
CA GLU A 8 -0.73 28.85 33.02
C GLU A 8 -0.09 27.64 32.31
N ASN A 9 -0.04 26.46 32.94
CA ASN A 9 0.41 25.23 32.28
C ASN A 9 -0.57 24.72 31.24
N GLU A 10 -1.88 24.87 31.45
CA GLU A 10 -2.92 24.46 30.50
C GLU A 10 -2.93 25.36 29.25
N GLU A 11 -2.73 26.67 29.46
CA GLU A 11 -2.56 27.62 28.33
C GLU A 11 -1.28 27.32 27.53
N LEU A 12 -0.16 26.99 28.21
CA LEU A 12 1.10 26.64 27.56
C LEU A 12 0.99 25.32 26.74
N GLU A 13 0.23 24.34 27.22
CA GLU A 13 -0.02 23.11 26.49
C GLU A 13 -0.95 23.32 25.29
N LEU A 14 -1.95 24.20 25.42
CA LEU A 14 -2.81 24.60 24.30
C LEU A 14 -2.05 25.37 23.22
N GLU A 15 -1.15 26.25 23.61
CA GLU A 15 -0.32 27.01 22.67
C GLU A 15 0.67 26.10 21.93
N LYS A 16 1.34 25.17 22.62
CA LYS A 16 2.20 24.15 22.00
C LYS A 16 1.43 23.24 21.04
N THR A 17 0.23 22.80 21.41
CA THR A 17 -0.60 21.98 20.51
C THR A 17 -1.09 22.76 19.29
N ALA A 18 -1.35 24.05 19.43
CA ALA A 18 -1.73 24.91 18.31
C ALA A 18 -0.53 25.18 17.37
N GLU A 19 0.67 25.37 17.91
CA GLU A 19 1.91 25.51 17.12
C GLU A 19 2.25 24.21 16.39
N GLU A 20 2.18 23.06 17.03
CA GLU A 20 2.39 21.75 16.39
C GLU A 20 1.38 21.50 15.26
N GLN A 21 0.12 21.90 15.45
CA GLN A 21 -0.89 21.80 14.39
C GLN A 21 -0.64 22.77 13.24
N ALA A 22 -0.13 23.98 13.53
CA ALA A 22 0.22 24.99 12.53
C ALA A 22 1.48 24.57 11.73
N GLU A 23 2.46 23.94 12.36
CA GLU A 23 3.63 23.38 11.67
C GLU A 23 3.25 22.19 10.79
N HIS A 24 2.34 21.33 11.25
CA HIS A 24 1.82 20.21 10.43
C HIS A 24 1.10 20.71 9.16
N HIS A 25 0.52 21.90 9.20
CA HIS A 25 -0.14 22.50 8.05
C HIS A 25 0.83 23.12 7.03
N LYS A 26 2.05 23.47 7.45
CA LYS A 26 3.10 24.10 6.61
C LYS A 26 4.08 23.12 5.95
N GLN A 27 3.95 21.81 6.24
CA GLN A 27 4.86 20.82 5.65
C GLN A 27 4.64 20.68 4.14
N PRO A 28 5.72 20.61 3.32
CA PRO A 28 5.60 20.38 1.88
C PRO A 28 4.90 19.06 1.61
N PHE A 29 4.16 19.00 0.50
CA PHE A 29 3.35 17.84 0.10
C PHE A 29 4.13 16.52 0.17
N ILE A 30 5.39 16.52 -0.26
CA ILE A 30 6.24 15.33 -0.28
C ILE A 30 6.49 14.80 1.13
N THR A 31 6.83 15.66 2.08
CA THR A 31 7.07 15.26 3.48
C THR A 31 5.79 14.82 4.17
N LYS A 32 4.66 15.47 3.87
CA LYS A 32 3.38 15.18 4.49
C LYS A 32 2.76 13.87 4.02
N TYR A 33 2.87 13.55 2.71
CA TYR A 33 2.13 12.44 2.11
C TYR A 33 3.03 11.27 1.67
N ILE A 34 4.29 11.52 1.32
CA ILE A 34 5.20 10.49 0.80
C ILE A 34 6.13 9.97 1.91
N PHE A 35 6.81 10.85 2.62
CA PHE A 35 7.74 10.52 3.71
C PHE A 35 7.14 10.84 5.09
N SER A 36 5.85 10.57 5.24
CA SER A 36 5.17 10.80 6.51
C SER A 36 5.61 9.79 7.57
N THR A 37 5.80 10.26 8.80
CA THR A 37 6.00 9.42 9.98
C THR A 37 4.70 9.17 10.75
N ASP A 38 3.59 9.82 10.34
CA ASP A 38 2.26 9.65 10.93
C ASP A 38 1.68 8.27 10.56
N HIS A 39 1.34 7.47 11.58
CA HIS A 39 0.79 6.12 11.42
C HIS A 39 -0.48 6.10 10.55
N LYS A 40 -1.33 7.15 10.61
CA LYS A 40 -2.56 7.25 9.80
C LYS A 40 -2.26 7.42 8.31
N MET A 41 -1.22 8.19 7.99
CA MET A 41 -0.78 8.38 6.60
C MET A 41 -0.14 7.11 6.06
N ILE A 42 0.71 6.45 6.85
CA ILE A 42 1.34 5.18 6.49
C ILE A 42 0.28 4.09 6.28
N ALA A 43 -0.75 4.02 7.14
CA ALA A 43 -1.88 3.11 6.94
C ALA A 43 -2.58 3.33 5.60
N LYS A 44 -2.81 4.59 5.20
CA LYS A 44 -3.40 4.92 3.89
C LYS A 44 -2.49 4.52 2.72
N GLN A 45 -1.17 4.71 2.86
CA GLN A 45 -0.20 4.30 1.85
C GLN A 45 -0.21 2.76 1.66
N TYR A 46 -0.23 1.97 2.74
CA TYR A 46 -0.39 0.52 2.68
C TYR A 46 -1.70 0.12 2.01
N LEU A 47 -2.82 0.78 2.37
CA LEU A 47 -4.13 0.51 1.80
C LEU A 47 -4.16 0.77 0.29
N ILE A 48 -3.69 1.94 -0.14
CA ILE A 48 -3.70 2.33 -1.55
C ILE A 48 -2.82 1.39 -2.37
N THR A 49 -1.59 1.10 -1.91
CA THR A 49 -0.68 0.17 -2.58
C THR A 49 -1.27 -1.23 -2.62
N GLY A 50 -1.83 -1.73 -1.51
CA GLY A 50 -2.50 -3.02 -1.45
C GLY A 50 -3.70 -3.13 -2.39
N LEU A 51 -4.52 -2.08 -2.50
CA LEU A 51 -5.64 -2.02 -3.45
C LEU A 51 -5.14 -2.04 -4.90
N ILE A 52 -4.12 -1.27 -5.25
CA ILE A 52 -3.53 -1.27 -6.60
C ILE A 52 -3.02 -2.68 -6.94
N MET A 53 -2.27 -3.32 -6.05
CA MET A 53 -1.79 -4.69 -6.24
C MET A 53 -2.95 -5.68 -6.35
N GLY A 54 -4.04 -5.48 -5.59
CA GLY A 54 -5.26 -6.26 -5.68
C GLY A 54 -5.94 -6.15 -7.04
N PHE A 55 -6.06 -4.95 -7.59
CA PHE A 55 -6.61 -4.75 -8.94
C PHE A 55 -5.75 -5.42 -10.01
N ILE A 56 -4.42 -5.33 -9.91
CA ILE A 56 -3.50 -6.03 -10.82
C ILE A 56 -3.70 -7.55 -10.68
N GLY A 57 -3.78 -8.07 -9.46
CA GLY A 57 -4.04 -9.48 -9.21
C GLY A 57 -5.38 -9.96 -9.81
N ILE A 58 -6.46 -9.17 -9.66
CA ILE A 58 -7.75 -9.46 -10.28
C ILE A 58 -7.64 -9.49 -11.80
N ALA A 59 -6.97 -8.52 -12.41
CA ALA A 59 -6.75 -8.49 -13.86
C ALA A 59 -6.01 -9.74 -14.36
N MET A 60 -4.95 -10.16 -13.65
CA MET A 60 -4.24 -11.41 -13.97
C MET A 60 -5.14 -12.63 -13.87
N SER A 61 -5.99 -12.71 -12.83
CA SER A 61 -6.97 -13.79 -12.69
C SER A 61 -7.99 -13.83 -13.84
N LEU A 62 -8.45 -12.65 -14.29
CA LEU A 62 -9.37 -12.57 -15.43
C LEU A 62 -8.72 -13.06 -16.73
N LEU A 63 -7.45 -12.71 -16.98
CA LEU A 63 -6.72 -13.19 -18.17
C LEU A 63 -6.56 -14.71 -18.14
N MET A 64 -6.20 -15.29 -17.01
CA MET A 64 -6.09 -16.74 -16.86
C MET A 64 -7.44 -17.46 -17.11
N ARG A 65 -8.52 -16.89 -16.56
CA ARG A 65 -9.89 -17.44 -16.76
C ARG A 65 -10.35 -17.33 -18.20
N LEU A 66 -10.03 -16.23 -18.88
CA LEU A 66 -10.37 -16.03 -20.28
C LEU A 66 -9.69 -17.09 -21.15
N GLN A 67 -8.41 -17.36 -20.94
CA GLN A 67 -7.66 -18.40 -21.64
C GLN A 67 -8.24 -19.81 -21.41
N LEU A 68 -8.66 -20.10 -20.17
CA LEU A 68 -9.24 -21.42 -19.85
C LEU A 68 -10.64 -21.60 -20.39
N ALA A 69 -11.43 -20.53 -20.49
CA ALA A 69 -12.80 -20.61 -21.01
C ALA A 69 -12.84 -20.82 -22.51
N TRP A 70 -11.89 -20.22 -23.24
CA TRP A 70 -11.81 -20.30 -24.71
C TRP A 70 -10.36 -20.55 -25.17
N PRO A 71 -9.85 -21.77 -25.03
CA PRO A 71 -8.43 -22.07 -25.25
C PRO A 71 -7.99 -21.96 -26.73
N GLU A 72 -8.90 -22.04 -27.66
CA GLU A 72 -8.60 -22.00 -29.12
C GLU A 72 -8.95 -20.65 -29.76
N GLU A 73 -9.59 -19.74 -29.04
CA GLU A 73 -9.93 -18.42 -29.54
C GLU A 73 -8.80 -17.41 -29.32
N SER A 74 -8.54 -16.60 -30.34
CA SER A 74 -7.56 -15.52 -30.25
C SER A 74 -8.19 -14.25 -29.70
N PHE A 75 -7.60 -13.67 -28.66
CA PHE A 75 -8.04 -12.43 -28.07
C PHE A 75 -6.99 -11.33 -28.24
N TRP A 76 -7.38 -10.22 -28.83
CA TRP A 76 -6.51 -9.04 -29.01
C TRP A 76 -5.94 -8.51 -27.68
N ILE A 77 -6.63 -8.78 -26.56
CA ILE A 77 -6.21 -8.34 -25.22
C ILE A 77 -4.90 -9.00 -24.78
N PHE A 78 -4.63 -10.25 -25.25
CA PHE A 78 -3.36 -10.93 -24.96
C PHE A 78 -2.21 -10.31 -25.76
N GLU A 79 -2.44 -9.91 -27.01
CA GLU A 79 -1.45 -9.21 -27.82
C GLU A 79 -1.08 -7.86 -27.21
N VAL A 80 -2.05 -7.09 -26.73
CA VAL A 80 -1.83 -5.77 -26.14
C VAL A 80 -1.14 -5.83 -24.79
N LEU A 81 -1.58 -6.76 -23.89
CA LEU A 81 -1.07 -6.85 -22.52
C LEU A 81 0.20 -7.67 -22.39
N LEU A 82 0.34 -8.75 -23.17
CA LEU A 82 1.46 -9.69 -23.07
C LEU A 82 2.49 -9.50 -24.18
N GLY A 83 2.22 -8.66 -25.18
CA GLY A 83 3.13 -8.38 -26.30
C GLY A 83 3.60 -9.67 -26.97
N LYS A 84 4.91 -9.91 -27.02
CA LYS A 84 5.53 -11.09 -27.67
C LYS A 84 5.02 -12.43 -27.15
N PHE A 85 4.51 -12.49 -25.93
CA PHE A 85 4.00 -13.71 -25.29
C PHE A 85 2.54 -14.01 -25.61
N GLY A 86 1.89 -13.17 -26.41
CA GLY A 86 0.51 -13.32 -26.89
C GLY A 86 0.36 -13.04 -28.39
N GLU A 87 1.42 -13.17 -29.21
CA GLU A 87 1.44 -12.81 -30.64
C GLU A 87 0.41 -13.54 -31.51
N SER A 88 -0.08 -14.72 -31.07
CA SER A 88 -1.15 -15.46 -31.75
C SER A 88 -2.54 -15.15 -31.20
N GLY A 89 -2.67 -14.21 -30.27
CA GLY A 89 -3.91 -13.98 -29.51
C GLY A 89 -4.23 -15.11 -28.52
N VAL A 90 -3.33 -16.08 -28.35
CA VAL A 90 -3.41 -17.20 -27.41
C VAL A 90 -2.24 -17.09 -26.43
N MET A 91 -2.49 -17.33 -25.16
CA MET A 91 -1.47 -17.22 -24.12
C MET A 91 -0.51 -18.41 -24.17
N ASP A 92 0.80 -18.13 -24.19
CA ASP A 92 1.84 -19.16 -24.06
C ASP A 92 1.72 -19.88 -22.73
N PRO A 93 1.85 -21.23 -22.66
CA PRO A 93 1.77 -21.99 -21.42
C PRO A 93 2.78 -21.58 -20.35
N SER A 94 3.95 -21.10 -20.73
CA SER A 94 4.97 -20.61 -19.80
C SER A 94 4.51 -19.33 -19.08
N ILE A 95 3.88 -18.42 -19.85
CA ILE A 95 3.30 -17.19 -19.30
C ILE A 95 2.08 -17.49 -18.43
N TYR A 96 1.25 -18.45 -18.82
CA TYR A 96 0.15 -18.88 -17.96
C TYR A 96 0.64 -19.32 -16.57
N LEU A 97 1.69 -20.15 -16.50
CA LEU A 97 2.29 -20.59 -15.24
C LEU A 97 2.91 -19.42 -14.46
N ALA A 98 3.57 -18.49 -15.15
CA ALA A 98 4.11 -17.28 -14.53
C ALA A 98 2.99 -16.43 -13.93
N LEU A 99 1.90 -16.21 -14.66
CA LEU A 99 0.72 -15.47 -14.17
C LEU A 99 0.08 -16.13 -12.93
N VAL A 100 -0.06 -17.45 -12.93
CA VAL A 100 -0.58 -18.19 -11.76
C VAL A 100 0.30 -17.97 -10.53
N THR A 101 1.61 -18.09 -10.69
CA THR A 101 2.57 -17.93 -9.59
C THR A 101 2.60 -16.51 -9.05
N ILE A 102 2.70 -15.53 -9.95
CA ILE A 102 2.76 -14.12 -9.57
C ILE A 102 1.41 -13.64 -8.99
N HIS A 103 0.29 -14.04 -9.58
CA HIS A 103 -1.03 -13.75 -9.04
C HIS A 103 -1.19 -14.26 -7.59
N GLY A 104 -0.84 -15.53 -7.34
CA GLY A 104 -0.91 -16.10 -6.00
C GLY A 104 -0.02 -15.38 -5.00
N THR A 105 1.21 -15.04 -5.41
CA THR A 105 2.16 -14.29 -4.58
C THR A 105 1.63 -12.88 -4.27
N ILE A 106 1.12 -12.16 -5.27
CA ILE A 106 0.55 -10.83 -5.09
C ILE A 106 -0.62 -10.87 -4.11
N MET A 107 -1.57 -11.78 -4.31
CA MET A 107 -2.77 -11.83 -3.49
C MET A 107 -2.48 -12.18 -2.03
N ILE A 108 -1.56 -13.11 -1.77
CA ILE A 108 -1.24 -13.54 -0.41
C ILE A 108 -0.30 -12.56 0.28
N PHE A 109 0.84 -12.22 -0.33
CA PHE A 109 1.88 -11.44 0.35
C PHE A 109 1.67 -9.94 0.26
N PHE A 110 1.25 -9.41 -0.90
CA PHE A 110 1.13 -7.97 -1.09
C PHE A 110 -0.26 -7.44 -0.74
N VAL A 111 -1.32 -8.17 -1.03
CA VAL A 111 -2.68 -7.72 -0.70
C VAL A 111 -3.05 -8.12 0.73
N LEU A 112 -3.07 -9.42 1.03
CA LEU A 112 -3.57 -9.91 2.31
C LEU A 112 -2.58 -9.62 3.45
N THR A 113 -1.34 -10.06 3.33
CA THR A 113 -0.39 -9.98 4.43
C THR A 113 0.11 -8.55 4.64
N ALA A 114 0.74 -7.92 3.66
CA ALA A 114 1.32 -6.60 3.84
C ALA A 114 0.29 -5.47 3.68
N GLY A 115 -0.55 -5.50 2.65
CA GLY A 115 -1.53 -4.46 2.37
C GLY A 115 -2.59 -4.34 3.47
N LEU A 116 -3.36 -5.39 3.72
CA LEU A 116 -4.42 -5.36 4.74
C LEU A 116 -3.85 -5.34 6.16
N SER A 117 -2.92 -6.24 6.49
CA SER A 117 -2.35 -6.31 7.83
C SER A 117 -1.57 -5.02 8.17
N GLY A 118 -0.76 -4.49 7.23
CA GLY A 118 -0.07 -3.22 7.39
C GLY A 118 -1.02 -2.05 7.59
N THR A 119 -2.13 -2.02 6.86
CA THR A 119 -3.17 -0.99 7.02
C THR A 119 -3.82 -1.07 8.40
N PHE A 120 -4.32 -2.26 8.77
CA PHE A 120 -5.06 -2.42 10.02
C PHE A 120 -4.18 -2.26 11.25
N SER A 121 -2.96 -2.80 11.24
CA SER A 121 -2.03 -2.64 12.38
C SER A 121 -1.68 -1.17 12.63
N ASN A 122 -1.39 -0.42 11.58
CA ASN A 122 -1.09 1.00 11.69
C ASN A 122 -2.28 1.86 12.10
N LEU A 123 -3.51 1.46 11.75
CA LEU A 123 -4.71 2.20 12.10
C LEU A 123 -5.29 1.79 13.45
N LEU A 124 -5.45 0.48 13.68
CA LEU A 124 -6.20 -0.04 14.82
C LEU A 124 -5.38 -0.13 16.10
N ILE A 125 -4.10 -0.53 16.04
CA ILE A 125 -3.30 -0.71 17.26
C ILE A 125 -3.17 0.59 18.06
N PRO A 126 -2.76 1.74 17.49
CA PRO A 126 -2.71 2.98 18.24
C PRO A 126 -4.06 3.40 18.81
N LEU A 127 -5.15 3.21 18.06
CA LEU A 127 -6.51 3.52 18.51
C LEU A 127 -6.95 2.65 19.69
N GLN A 128 -6.65 1.35 19.66
CA GLN A 128 -7.05 0.41 20.71
C GLN A 128 -6.32 0.64 22.03
N ILE A 129 -5.05 1.05 21.98
CA ILE A 129 -4.26 1.33 23.19
C ILE A 129 -4.36 2.79 23.63
N GLY A 130 -5.08 3.64 22.89
CA GLY A 130 -5.23 5.07 23.20
C GLY A 130 -3.95 5.90 22.98
N ALA A 131 -2.99 5.39 22.21
CA ALA A 131 -1.76 6.12 21.88
C ALA A 131 -2.02 7.16 20.78
N ARG A 132 -1.35 8.33 20.90
CA ARG A 132 -1.43 9.39 19.88
C ARG A 132 -0.70 8.99 18.61
N ASP A 133 0.43 8.27 18.71
CA ASP A 133 1.25 7.82 17.60
C ASP A 133 1.99 6.53 17.96
N MET A 134 2.70 5.95 16.96
CA MET A 134 3.53 4.77 17.15
C MET A 134 4.86 5.13 17.84
N ALA A 135 5.44 4.17 18.55
CA ALA A 135 6.71 4.35 19.27
C ALA A 135 7.88 4.71 18.35
N SER A 136 7.87 4.28 17.08
CA SER A 136 8.88 4.62 16.09
C SER A 136 8.25 4.86 14.72
N GLY A 137 7.83 6.09 14.45
CA GLY A 137 7.28 6.51 13.16
C GLY A 137 8.27 6.34 12.00
N PHE A 138 9.58 6.54 12.25
CA PHE A 138 10.62 6.38 11.24
C PHE A 138 10.76 4.93 10.76
N MET A 139 10.81 3.96 11.68
CA MET A 139 10.87 2.54 11.32
C MET A 139 9.62 2.07 10.59
N ASN A 140 8.47 2.60 10.96
CA ASN A 140 7.21 2.33 10.31
C ASN A 140 7.18 2.86 8.86
N MET A 141 7.68 4.08 8.64
CA MET A 141 7.85 4.64 7.30
C MET A 141 8.78 3.79 6.43
N ILE A 142 9.94 3.34 6.97
CA ILE A 142 10.87 2.47 6.24
C ILE A 142 10.21 1.16 5.87
N SER A 143 9.42 0.55 6.76
CA SER A 143 8.72 -0.71 6.49
C SER A 143 7.77 -0.58 5.29
N TYR A 144 7.05 0.54 5.18
CA TYR A 144 6.22 0.82 4.01
C TYR A 144 7.05 0.95 2.73
N TRP A 145 8.16 1.67 2.75
CA TRP A 145 9.00 1.84 1.56
C TRP A 145 9.63 0.53 1.09
N LEU A 146 10.06 -0.34 2.00
CA LEU A 146 10.54 -1.68 1.65
C LEU A 146 9.43 -2.52 1.00
N PHE A 147 8.22 -2.47 1.55
CA PHE A 147 7.05 -3.10 0.96
C PHE A 147 6.74 -2.56 -0.45
N PHE A 148 6.76 -1.25 -0.64
CA PHE A 148 6.51 -0.60 -1.92
C PHE A 148 7.54 -1.00 -2.98
N ILE A 149 8.84 -0.94 -2.66
CA ILE A 149 9.94 -1.35 -3.56
C ILE A 149 9.78 -2.84 -3.92
N SER A 150 9.50 -3.70 -2.95
CA SER A 150 9.26 -5.13 -3.18
C SER A 150 8.08 -5.37 -4.13
N SER A 151 7.01 -4.58 -4.02
CA SER A 151 5.85 -4.68 -4.92
C SER A 151 6.21 -4.32 -6.37
N VAL A 152 7.04 -3.30 -6.58
CA VAL A 152 7.53 -2.89 -7.90
C VAL A 152 8.45 -3.97 -8.51
N ILE A 153 9.38 -4.52 -7.71
CA ILE A 153 10.27 -5.61 -8.15
C ILE A 153 9.44 -6.84 -8.54
N MET A 154 8.42 -7.19 -7.74
CA MET A 154 7.55 -8.32 -8.02
C MET A 154 6.81 -8.16 -9.35
N LEU A 155 6.28 -6.97 -9.63
CA LEU A 155 5.62 -6.69 -10.92
C LEU A 155 6.60 -6.71 -12.09
N SER A 156 7.82 -6.21 -11.91
CA SER A 156 8.84 -6.23 -12.97
C SER A 156 9.35 -7.64 -13.30
N SER A 157 9.14 -8.62 -12.43
CA SER A 157 9.51 -10.01 -12.70
C SER A 157 8.59 -10.71 -13.71
N LEU A 158 7.50 -10.08 -14.11
CA LEU A 158 6.60 -10.59 -15.16
C LEU A 158 7.16 -10.36 -16.57
N PHE A 159 8.02 -9.36 -16.73
CA PHE A 159 8.61 -8.94 -18.02
C PHE A 159 10.11 -9.24 -18.06
#